data_3282196ba33ce4a2b7c1899d2665fadf
#
_entry.id   3282196ba33ce4a2b7c1899d2665fadf
#
_cell.length_a   1.000
_cell.length_b   1.000
_cell.length_c   1.000
_cell.angle_alpha   90.00
_cell.angle_beta   90.00
_cell.angle_gamma   90.00
#
_symmetry.space_group_name_H-M   'P 1'
#
loop_
_entity.id
_entity.type
_entity.pdbx_description
1 polymer ?
#
loop_
_entity_poly.entity_id
_entity_poly.type
_entity_poly.pdbx_seq_one_letter_code
_entity_poly.pdbx_strand_id
1 'polypeptide(L)' 'MATQIVMDHTGDTRHQFDPADAGAVAEAERRFKELTGAGFTAAMRLGDGKSKVLKSFDPTADETLFIPRLQGG' A
#
# COMPACT_ATOMS: atom_id res chain seq x y z
N MET A 1 10.55 1.05 9.93
CA MET A 1 10.28 1.47 8.55
C MET A 1 9.00 0.82 8.06
N ALA A 2 8.19 1.57 7.37
CA ALA A 2 6.99 1.04 6.73
C ALA A 2 7.29 0.80 5.26
N THR A 3 6.62 -0.17 4.65
CA THR A 3 6.85 -0.53 3.25
C THR A 3 5.53 -0.56 2.49
N GLN A 4 5.52 0.06 1.33
CA GLN A 4 4.43 -0.06 0.37
C GLN A 4 4.92 -0.93 -0.78
N ILE A 5 4.19 -2.00 -1.06
CA ILE A 5 4.56 -2.96 -2.11
C ILE A 5 3.49 -2.88 -3.20
N VAL A 6 3.90 -2.43 -4.39
CA VAL A 6 3.00 -2.33 -5.54
C VAL A 6 3.23 -3.55 -6.42
N MET A 7 2.21 -4.37 -6.57
CA MET A 7 2.28 -5.58 -7.40
C MET A 7 1.56 -5.32 -8.71
N ASP A 8 2.22 -5.60 -9.82
CA ASP A 8 1.59 -5.51 -11.13
C ASP A 8 2.14 -6.63 -12.03
N HIS A 9 1.71 -6.64 -13.29
CA HIS A 9 2.10 -7.72 -14.21
C HIS A 9 3.59 -7.68 -14.60
N THR A 10 4.30 -6.61 -14.24
CA THR A 10 5.74 -6.50 -14.51
C THR A 10 6.59 -6.86 -13.29
N GLY A 11 5.94 -7.17 -12.14
CA GLY A 11 6.62 -7.52 -10.91
C GLY A 11 6.17 -6.66 -9.75
N ASP A 12 6.95 -6.63 -8.69
CA ASP A 12 6.63 -5.81 -7.52
C ASP A 12 7.67 -4.71 -7.33
N THR A 13 7.17 -3.54 -6.93
CA THR A 13 7.99 -2.38 -6.60
C THR A 13 7.77 -2.05 -5.12
N ARG A 14 8.86 -1.85 -4.41
CA ARG A 14 8.80 -1.58 -2.96
C ARG A 14 9.24 -0.15 -2.69
N HIS A 15 8.45 0.54 -1.86
CA HIS A 15 8.76 1.89 -1.40
C HIS A 15 8.78 1.88 0.13
N GLN A 16 9.93 2.18 0.70
CA GLN A 16 10.06 2.25 2.15
C GLN A 16 10.00 3.70 2.60
N PHE A 17 9.38 3.92 3.76
CA PHE A 17 9.33 5.26 4.34
C PHE A 17 9.38 5.16 5.86
N ASP A 18 9.93 6.21 6.48
CA ASP A 18 9.98 6.33 7.93
C ASP A 18 8.67 6.97 8.42
N PRO A 19 7.86 6.26 9.20
CA PRO A 19 6.59 6.84 9.68
C PRO A 19 6.78 8.03 10.63
N ALA A 20 7.99 8.27 11.11
CA ALA A 20 8.29 9.45 11.90
C ALA A 20 8.64 10.67 11.06
N ASP A 21 8.84 10.49 9.74
CA ASP A 21 9.19 11.58 8.83
C ASP A 21 7.91 12.07 8.15
N ALA A 22 7.46 13.27 8.53
CA ALA A 22 6.20 13.82 8.04
C ALA A 22 6.18 13.97 6.51
N GLY A 23 7.32 14.34 5.91
CA GLY A 23 7.42 14.46 4.46
C GLY A 23 7.29 13.12 3.75
N ALA A 24 7.94 12.08 4.31
CA ALA A 24 7.84 10.74 3.75
C ALA A 24 6.44 10.16 3.92
N VAL A 25 5.77 10.45 5.04
CA VAL A 25 4.39 10.02 5.26
C VAL A 25 3.46 10.68 4.25
N ALA A 26 3.64 11.98 3.98
CA ALA A 26 2.81 12.69 3.00
C ALA A 26 2.98 12.09 1.60
N GLU A 27 4.21 11.73 1.21
CA GLU A 27 4.47 11.08 -0.07
C GLU A 27 3.81 9.71 -0.15
N ALA A 28 3.88 8.94 0.95
CA ALA A 28 3.27 7.62 0.99
C ALA A 28 1.75 7.72 0.90
N GLU A 29 1.15 8.71 1.55
CA GLU A 29 -0.29 8.94 1.48
C GLU A 29 -0.71 9.32 0.07
N ARG A 30 0.05 10.17 -0.59
CA ARG A 30 -0.23 10.56 -1.98
C ARG A 30 -0.18 9.33 -2.88
N ARG A 31 0.83 8.49 -2.72
CA ARG A 31 0.96 7.26 -3.49
C ARG A 31 -0.22 6.33 -3.24
N PHE A 32 -0.66 6.23 -1.98
CA PHE A 32 -1.82 5.42 -1.64
C PHE A 32 -3.06 5.90 -2.40
N LYS A 33 -3.30 7.21 -2.40
CA LYS A 33 -4.47 7.78 -3.10
C LYS A 33 -4.37 7.60 -4.60
N GLU A 34 -3.20 7.78 -5.18
CA GLU A 34 -2.99 7.59 -6.61
C GLU A 34 -3.25 6.15 -7.03
N LEU A 35 -2.71 5.19 -6.29
CA LEU A 35 -2.84 3.78 -6.63
C LEU A 35 -4.28 3.30 -6.46
N THR A 36 -4.93 3.65 -5.36
CA THR A 36 -6.33 3.25 -5.16
C THR A 36 -7.24 3.94 -6.16
N GLY A 37 -6.93 5.18 -6.55
CA GLY A 37 -7.66 5.88 -7.60
C GLY A 37 -7.46 5.25 -8.97
N ALA A 38 -6.34 4.58 -9.18
CA ALA A 38 -6.04 3.89 -10.45
C ALA A 38 -6.61 2.47 -10.49
N GLY A 39 -7.28 2.02 -9.42
CA GLY A 39 -7.93 0.72 -9.41
C GLY A 39 -7.21 -0.35 -8.59
N PHE A 40 -6.11 -0.02 -7.92
CA PHE A 40 -5.45 -0.98 -7.06
C PHE A 40 -6.22 -1.13 -5.75
N THR A 41 -6.20 -2.34 -5.20
CA THR A 41 -6.74 -2.60 -3.87
C THR A 41 -5.59 -2.55 -2.88
N ALA A 42 -5.74 -1.75 -1.83
CA ALA A 42 -4.75 -1.66 -0.77
C ALA A 42 -5.12 -2.61 0.36
N ALA A 43 -4.14 -3.35 0.86
CA ALA A 43 -4.34 -4.28 1.97
C ALA A 43 -3.16 -4.18 2.92
N MET A 44 -3.44 -4.15 4.21
CA MET A 44 -2.42 -4.17 5.25
C MET A 44 -2.15 -5.62 5.62
N ARG A 45 -0.87 -6.01 5.66
CA ARG A 45 -0.48 -7.35 6.09
C ARG A 45 -0.48 -7.42 7.61
N LEU A 46 -1.15 -8.43 8.14
CA LEU A 46 -1.19 -8.69 9.57
C LEU A 46 -0.18 -9.78 9.94
N GLY A 47 0.23 -9.82 11.21
CA GLY A 47 1.32 -10.64 11.65
C GLY A 47 1.13 -12.16 11.57
N ASP A 48 -0.09 -12.64 11.39
CA ASP A 48 -0.40 -14.07 11.38
C ASP A 48 -0.74 -14.57 9.97
N GLY A 49 -0.22 -13.90 8.94
CA GLY A 49 -0.47 -14.29 7.56
C GLY A 49 -1.77 -13.79 6.98
N LYS A 50 -2.55 -13.05 7.76
CA LYS A 50 -3.80 -12.47 7.31
C LYS A 50 -3.56 -11.08 6.73
N SER A 51 -4.54 -10.56 6.03
CA SER A 51 -4.49 -9.19 5.52
C SER A 51 -5.83 -8.52 5.71
N LYS A 52 -5.81 -7.19 5.76
CA LYS A 52 -7.00 -6.37 5.95
C LYS A 52 -7.04 -5.32 4.85
N VAL A 53 -8.16 -5.25 4.13
CA VAL A 53 -8.33 -4.24 3.10
C VAL A 53 -8.38 -2.85 3.75
N LEU A 54 -7.60 -1.92 3.21
CA LEU A 54 -7.55 -0.54 3.68
C LEU A 54 -8.32 0.35 2.71
N LYS A 55 -9.27 1.10 3.23
CA LYS A 55 -10.00 2.09 2.45
C LYS A 55 -9.38 3.46 2.56
N SER A 56 -8.53 3.67 3.56
CA SER A 56 -7.81 4.91 3.77
C SER A 56 -6.39 4.61 4.18
N PHE A 57 -5.50 5.59 3.97
CA PHE A 57 -4.08 5.44 4.29
C PHE A 57 -3.89 5.28 5.80
N ASP A 58 -3.07 4.29 6.18
CA ASP A 58 -2.72 4.03 7.58
C ASP A 58 -1.20 4.10 7.72
N PRO A 59 -0.66 5.19 8.28
CA PRO A 59 0.79 5.32 8.41
C PRO A 59 1.39 4.36 9.43
N THR A 60 0.58 3.71 10.26
CA THR A 60 1.07 2.74 11.25
C THR A 60 1.20 1.34 10.69
N ALA A 61 0.71 1.09 9.47
CA ALA A 61 0.84 -0.22 8.84
C ALA A 61 2.29 -0.48 8.46
N ASP A 62 2.86 -1.60 8.92
CA ASP A 62 4.24 -1.95 8.58
C ASP A 62 4.39 -2.31 7.10
N GLU A 63 3.41 -2.99 6.55
CA GLU A 63 3.39 -3.33 5.13
C GLU A 63 2.01 -3.08 4.55
N THR A 64 1.99 -2.36 3.44
CA THR A 64 0.76 -2.16 2.67
C THR A 64 0.98 -2.73 1.27
N LEU A 65 0.10 -3.63 0.86
CA LEU A 65 0.14 -4.24 -0.46
C LEU A 65 -0.85 -3.54 -1.36
N PHE A 66 -0.41 -3.24 -2.59
CA PHE A 66 -1.29 -2.69 -3.62
C PHE A 66 -1.40 -3.74 -4.72
N ILE A 67 -2.58 -4.30 -4.85
CA ILE A 67 -2.84 -5.41 -5.78
C ILE A 67 -3.75 -4.91 -6.88
N PRO A 68 -3.45 -5.19 -8.17
CA PRO A 68 -4.34 -4.79 -9.25
C PRO A 68 -5.72 -5.36 -9.03
N ARG A 69 -6.73 -4.54 -9.22
CA ARG A 69 -8.10 -4.98 -9.06
C ARG A 69 -8.41 -6.01 -10.14
N LEU A 70 -8.83 -7.19 -9.69
CA LEU A 70 -9.29 -8.20 -10.60
C LEU A 70 -10.59 -7.71 -11.22
N GLN A 71 -10.56 -7.49 -12.52
CA GLN A 71 -11.79 -7.24 -13.25
C GLN A 71 -12.48 -8.57 -13.40
N GLY A 72 -13.36 -8.84 -12.47
CA GLY A 72 -14.19 -10.02 -12.56
C GLY A 72 -15.00 -9.92 -13.85
N GLY A 73 -14.79 -10.83 -14.70
CA GLY A 73 -15.51 -10.89 -15.96
C GLY A 73 -16.99 -10.92 -15.77
#